data_0271b86385605c33a05e9ae1f33809b3
#
_entry.id   0271b86385605c33a05e9ae1f33809b3
#
_cell.length_a   1.000
_cell.length_b   1.000
_cell.length_c   1.000
_cell.angle_alpha   90.00
_cell.angle_beta   90.00
_cell.angle_gamma   90.00
#
_symmetry.space_group_name_H-M   'P 1'
#
loop_
_entity.id
_entity.type
_entity.pdbx_description
1 polymer ?
#
loop_
_entity_poly.entity_id
_entity_poly.type
_entity_poly.pdbx_seq_one_letter_code
_entity_poly.pdbx_strand_id
1 'polypeptide(L)'
;MKITKSQLKSIILEEVAIALSKMPEEQTSLFQEKVCHYIHSIRAGQLWFHGAHNVTKGTGFVGDHVDLYGEIYPKLESHYDEAVEKAIGNTGDENYGCPVCNTGKAHQILQSFGSPVNKDATQIAEMGLQLLKEHHALIEDVFSTLEEAGELPLGLNDVLAAQANDIETFIYLLQQRAKTSVG
;
A
#
# COMPACT_ATOMS: atom_id res chain seq x y z
N MET A 1 47.12 -7.37 31.67
CA MET A 1 46.69 -6.05 31.14
C MET A 1 45.19 -5.92 31.42
N LYS A 2 44.77 -4.84 32.08
CA LYS A 2 43.32 -4.64 32.39
C LYS A 2 42.74 -3.74 31.28
N ILE A 3 41.76 -4.25 30.58
CA ILE A 3 41.02 -3.49 29.56
C ILE A 3 40.12 -2.47 30.25
N THR A 4 40.15 -1.20 29.86
CA THR A 4 39.28 -0.16 30.39
C THR A 4 37.86 -0.31 29.78
N LYS A 5 36.84 0.21 30.46
CA LYS A 5 35.44 0.20 29.97
C LYS A 5 35.29 0.85 28.59
N SER A 6 36.08 1.92 28.33
CA SER A 6 36.10 2.60 27.03
C SER A 6 36.69 1.72 25.93
N GLN A 7 37.80 1.03 26.20
CA GLN A 7 38.44 0.11 25.27
C GLN A 7 37.50 -1.08 24.95
N LEU A 8 36.82 -1.64 25.96
CA LEU A 8 35.85 -2.71 25.74
C LEU A 8 34.68 -2.25 24.86
N LYS A 9 34.15 -1.06 25.10
CA LYS A 9 33.06 -0.49 24.26
C LYS A 9 33.52 -0.28 22.82
N SER A 10 34.74 0.19 22.59
CA SER A 10 35.28 0.37 21.24
C SER A 10 35.44 -0.97 20.51
N ILE A 11 35.97 -2.00 21.18
CA ILE A 11 36.10 -3.34 20.62
C ILE A 11 34.74 -3.94 20.26
N ILE A 12 33.73 -3.81 21.15
CA ILE A 12 32.38 -4.32 20.87
C ILE A 12 31.78 -3.60 19.66
N LEU A 13 31.90 -2.28 19.55
CA LEU A 13 31.38 -1.53 18.41
C LEU A 13 32.07 -1.92 17.09
N GLU A 14 33.39 -2.17 17.13
CA GLU A 14 34.17 -2.60 15.97
C GLU A 14 33.77 -4.01 15.53
N GLU A 15 33.65 -4.95 16.45
CA GLU A 15 33.20 -6.33 16.17
C GLU A 15 31.77 -6.38 15.63
N VAL A 16 30.85 -5.57 16.19
CA VAL A 16 29.48 -5.44 15.70
C VAL A 16 29.46 -4.86 14.29
N ALA A 17 30.27 -3.82 14.01
CA ALA A 17 30.36 -3.25 12.68
C ALA A 17 30.92 -4.24 11.65
N ILE A 18 31.94 -5.03 12.03
CA ILE A 18 32.51 -6.10 11.20
C ILE A 18 31.49 -7.23 10.98
N ALA A 19 30.73 -7.62 12.00
CA ALA A 19 29.68 -8.63 11.88
C ALA A 19 28.56 -8.17 10.94
N LEU A 20 28.11 -6.92 11.09
CA LEU A 20 27.10 -6.31 10.21
C LEU A 20 27.58 -6.19 8.75
N SER A 21 28.87 -5.86 8.54
CA SER A 21 29.42 -5.77 7.18
C SER A 21 29.65 -7.13 6.50
N LYS A 22 29.63 -8.22 7.25
CA LYS A 22 29.73 -9.60 6.75
C LYS A 22 28.38 -10.30 6.62
N MET A 23 27.31 -9.69 7.13
CA MET A 23 25.98 -10.19 6.80
C MET A 23 25.79 -10.02 5.29
N PRO A 24 25.40 -11.09 4.56
CA PRO A 24 25.02 -10.90 3.17
C PRO A 24 23.94 -9.81 3.15
N GLU A 25 24.08 -8.80 2.29
CA GLU A 25 22.93 -7.98 1.94
C GLU A 25 21.86 -8.96 1.51
N GLU A 26 20.82 -9.09 2.31
CA GLU A 26 19.65 -9.87 1.96
C GLU A 26 19.12 -9.22 0.67
N GLN A 27 19.51 -9.80 -0.48
CA GLN A 27 18.98 -9.36 -1.76
C GLN A 27 17.48 -9.61 -1.72
N THR A 28 16.74 -8.55 -1.49
CA THR A 28 15.28 -8.58 -1.56
C THR A 28 14.90 -9.19 -2.91
N SER A 29 14.18 -10.31 -2.91
CA SER A 29 13.76 -10.93 -4.16
C SER A 29 12.84 -9.97 -4.93
N LEU A 30 12.82 -10.09 -6.26
CA LEU A 30 11.92 -9.31 -7.10
C LEU A 30 10.46 -9.45 -6.63
N PHE A 31 10.06 -10.67 -6.31
CA PHE A 31 8.74 -10.96 -5.74
C PHE A 31 8.49 -10.15 -4.46
N GLN A 32 9.43 -10.19 -3.52
CA GLN A 32 9.29 -9.48 -2.24
C GLN A 32 9.19 -7.97 -2.46
N GLU A 33 10.05 -7.38 -3.28
CA GLU A 33 10.02 -5.94 -3.58
C GLU A 33 8.66 -5.51 -4.14
N LYS A 34 8.17 -6.20 -5.17
CA LYS A 34 6.92 -5.88 -5.86
C LYS A 34 5.70 -6.09 -4.97
N VAL A 35 5.62 -7.23 -4.32
CA VAL A 35 4.47 -7.58 -3.46
C VAL A 35 4.41 -6.72 -2.20
N CYS A 36 5.54 -6.39 -1.57
CA CYS A 36 5.56 -5.44 -0.46
C CYS A 36 5.06 -4.06 -0.88
N HIS A 37 5.52 -3.53 -2.03
CA HIS A 37 5.05 -2.23 -2.52
C HIS A 37 3.54 -2.23 -2.78
N TYR A 38 3.02 -3.27 -3.38
CA TYR A 38 1.60 -3.47 -3.60
C TYR A 38 0.79 -3.50 -2.30
N ILE A 39 1.18 -4.30 -1.30
CA ILE A 39 0.55 -4.36 0.02
C ILE A 39 0.54 -2.98 0.70
N HIS A 40 1.66 -2.25 0.64
CA HIS A 40 1.77 -0.91 1.22
C HIS A 40 0.85 0.11 0.52
N SER A 41 0.71 0.00 -0.79
CA SER A 41 -0.20 0.85 -1.58
C SER A 41 -1.67 0.60 -1.24
N ILE A 42 -2.09 -0.67 -1.10
CA ILE A 42 -3.45 -1.00 -0.65
C ILE A 42 -3.71 -0.39 0.73
N ARG A 43 -2.78 -0.58 1.67
CA ARG A 43 -2.94 -0.05 3.04
C ARG A 43 -3.01 1.48 3.04
N ALA A 44 -2.22 2.16 2.24
CA ALA A 44 -2.29 3.61 2.08
C ALA A 44 -3.66 4.04 1.52
N GLY A 45 -4.14 3.38 0.47
CA GLY A 45 -5.45 3.63 -0.12
C GLY A 45 -6.59 3.44 0.88
N GLN A 46 -6.58 2.33 1.62
CA GLN A 46 -7.58 2.03 2.65
C GLN A 46 -7.65 3.15 3.70
N LEU A 47 -6.51 3.58 4.24
CA LEU A 47 -6.45 4.65 5.23
C LEU A 47 -6.91 6.00 4.64
N TRP A 48 -6.53 6.30 3.40
CA TRP A 48 -6.91 7.54 2.74
C TRP A 48 -8.42 7.61 2.49
N PHE A 49 -9.02 6.54 1.94
CA PHE A 49 -10.46 6.49 1.67
C PHE A 49 -11.29 6.43 2.96
N HIS A 50 -10.80 5.83 4.03
CA HIS A 50 -11.44 5.94 5.34
C HIS A 50 -11.41 7.40 5.83
N GLY A 51 -10.30 8.12 5.63
CA GLY A 51 -10.22 9.54 5.89
C GLY A 51 -11.21 10.35 5.03
N ALA A 52 -11.30 10.08 3.72
CA ALA A 52 -12.24 10.72 2.81
C ALA A 52 -13.71 10.49 3.22
N HIS A 53 -14.06 9.25 3.59
CA HIS A 53 -15.36 8.90 4.13
C HIS A 53 -15.73 9.78 5.34
N ASN A 54 -14.80 10.01 6.26
CA ASN A 54 -15.07 10.78 7.48
C ASN A 54 -15.16 12.30 7.26
N VAL A 55 -14.50 12.85 6.23
CA VAL A 55 -14.41 14.30 6.03
C VAL A 55 -15.27 14.83 4.88
N THR A 56 -15.86 13.94 4.08
CA THR A 56 -16.76 14.35 2.99
C THR A 56 -17.96 15.14 3.51
N LYS A 57 -18.47 16.05 2.69
CA LYS A 57 -19.52 17.01 3.07
C LYS A 57 -20.20 17.60 1.85
N GLY A 58 -21.29 18.34 2.07
CA GLY A 58 -21.99 19.06 1.01
C GLY A 58 -23.23 18.32 0.49
N THR A 59 -23.75 18.76 -0.65
CA THR A 59 -25.02 18.27 -1.20
C THR A 59 -25.01 16.80 -1.60
N GLY A 60 -23.83 16.26 -1.95
CA GLY A 60 -23.61 14.84 -2.28
C GLY A 60 -23.26 13.96 -1.09
N PHE A 61 -23.30 14.49 0.14
CA PHE A 61 -22.77 13.82 1.33
C PHE A 61 -23.21 12.37 1.48
N VAL A 62 -24.49 12.07 1.34
CA VAL A 62 -25.00 10.70 1.56
C VAL A 62 -24.40 9.72 0.55
N GLY A 63 -24.43 10.07 -0.74
CA GLY A 63 -23.83 9.22 -1.78
C GLY A 63 -22.32 9.10 -1.64
N ASP A 64 -21.63 10.20 -1.36
CA ASP A 64 -20.17 10.17 -1.18
C ASP A 64 -19.76 9.37 0.08
N HIS A 65 -20.48 9.58 1.20
CA HIS A 65 -20.17 8.95 2.47
C HIS A 65 -20.54 7.46 2.49
N VAL A 66 -21.77 7.11 2.06
CA VAL A 66 -22.29 5.73 2.16
C VAL A 66 -21.94 4.92 0.93
N ASP A 67 -22.35 5.41 -0.26
CA ASP A 67 -22.37 4.59 -1.47
C ASP A 67 -21.04 4.61 -2.24
N LEU A 68 -20.14 5.57 -1.95
CA LEU A 68 -18.85 5.69 -2.63
C LEU A 68 -17.69 5.36 -1.67
N TYR A 69 -17.33 6.27 -0.79
CA TYR A 69 -16.17 6.05 0.11
C TYR A 69 -16.44 4.95 1.13
N GLY A 70 -17.72 4.79 1.58
CA GLY A 70 -18.17 3.74 2.47
C GLY A 70 -18.04 2.32 1.88
N GLU A 71 -18.02 2.21 0.56
CA GLU A 71 -17.77 0.94 -0.14
C GLU A 71 -16.28 0.74 -0.47
N ILE A 72 -15.56 1.81 -0.82
CA ILE A 72 -14.14 1.70 -1.24
C ILE A 72 -13.23 1.26 -0.09
N TYR A 73 -13.28 1.93 1.09
CA TYR A 73 -12.29 1.64 2.13
C TYR A 73 -12.42 0.24 2.73
N PRO A 74 -13.62 -0.34 2.96
CA PRO A 74 -13.73 -1.72 3.44
C PRO A 74 -13.29 -2.74 2.38
N LYS A 75 -13.53 -2.45 1.10
CA LYS A 75 -13.08 -3.31 0.01
C LYS A 75 -11.56 -3.33 -0.06
N LEU A 76 -10.89 -2.18 0.08
CA LEU A 76 -9.43 -2.11 0.16
C LEU A 76 -8.88 -2.80 1.41
N GLU A 77 -9.62 -2.84 2.52
CA GLU A 77 -9.24 -3.62 3.69
C GLU A 77 -9.24 -5.12 3.39
N SER A 78 -10.29 -5.62 2.72
CA SER A 78 -10.35 -7.01 2.24
C SER A 78 -9.21 -7.33 1.25
N HIS A 79 -8.93 -6.42 0.31
CA HIS A 79 -7.82 -6.57 -0.63
C HIS A 79 -6.46 -6.66 0.09
N TYR A 80 -6.27 -5.87 1.14
CA TYR A 80 -5.07 -5.91 1.96
C TYR A 80 -4.89 -7.28 2.63
N ASP A 81 -5.94 -7.80 3.27
CA ASP A 81 -5.89 -9.10 3.94
C ASP A 81 -5.58 -10.22 2.94
N GLU A 82 -6.26 -10.25 1.79
CA GLU A 82 -6.02 -11.22 0.73
C GLU A 82 -4.58 -11.17 0.20
N ALA A 83 -4.04 -9.97 -0.05
CA ALA A 83 -2.68 -9.79 -0.54
C ALA A 83 -1.63 -10.28 0.46
N VAL A 84 -1.80 -9.96 1.75
CA VAL A 84 -0.92 -10.41 2.84
C VAL A 84 -0.97 -11.92 3.00
N GLU A 85 -2.16 -12.52 3.03
CA GLU A 85 -2.32 -13.97 3.16
C GLU A 85 -1.70 -14.72 1.98
N LYS A 86 -1.85 -14.22 0.75
CA LYS A 86 -1.22 -14.81 -0.44
C LYS A 86 0.31 -14.69 -0.40
N ALA A 87 0.82 -13.54 0.02
CA ALA A 87 2.27 -13.35 0.14
C ALA A 87 2.89 -14.31 1.17
N ILE A 88 2.30 -14.40 2.36
CA ILE A 88 2.74 -15.35 3.41
C ILE A 88 2.58 -16.79 2.93
N GLY A 89 1.44 -17.15 2.34
CA GLY A 89 1.18 -18.51 1.86
C GLY A 89 2.17 -18.97 0.77
N ASN A 90 2.63 -18.06 -0.09
CA ASN A 90 3.58 -18.37 -1.15
C ASN A 90 5.05 -18.45 -0.65
N THR A 91 5.40 -17.65 0.35
CA THR A 91 6.80 -17.49 0.77
C THR A 91 7.12 -18.10 2.13
N GLY A 92 6.12 -18.26 2.99
CA GLY A 92 6.30 -18.61 4.41
C GLY A 92 6.85 -17.45 5.26
N ASP A 93 7.01 -16.25 4.69
CA ASP A 93 7.54 -15.08 5.39
C ASP A 93 6.42 -14.27 6.07
N GLU A 94 6.35 -14.33 7.39
CA GLU A 94 5.36 -13.59 8.20
C GLU A 94 5.58 -12.06 8.20
N ASN A 95 6.74 -11.57 7.72
CA ASN A 95 7.02 -10.13 7.66
C ASN A 95 6.05 -9.36 6.74
N TYR A 96 5.45 -10.03 5.75
CA TYR A 96 4.37 -9.42 4.95
C TYR A 96 3.19 -8.95 5.79
N GLY A 97 2.92 -9.60 6.94
CA GLY A 97 1.88 -9.22 7.89
C GLY A 97 2.32 -8.21 8.96
N CYS A 98 3.55 -7.69 8.93
CA CYS A 98 4.07 -6.79 9.96
C CYS A 98 3.28 -5.47 10.02
N PRO A 99 2.48 -5.21 11.07
CA PRO A 99 1.63 -4.03 11.13
C PRO A 99 2.43 -2.72 11.25
N VAL A 100 3.60 -2.77 11.90
CA VAL A 100 4.48 -1.60 12.05
C VAL A 100 5.10 -1.23 10.72
N CYS A 101 5.61 -2.24 9.97
CA CYS A 101 6.22 -2.03 8.67
C CYS A 101 5.21 -1.51 7.65
N ASN A 102 4.06 -2.19 7.52
CA ASN A 102 3.03 -1.85 6.55
C ASN A 102 2.43 -0.46 6.82
N THR A 103 2.13 -0.12 8.08
CA THR A 103 1.64 1.21 8.44
C THR A 103 2.71 2.29 8.23
N GLY A 104 3.96 2.00 8.55
CA GLY A 104 5.08 2.93 8.34
C GLY A 104 5.31 3.27 6.87
N LYS A 105 5.23 2.28 5.97
CA LYS A 105 5.34 2.47 4.53
C LYS A 105 4.11 3.13 3.93
N ALA A 106 2.91 2.73 4.34
CA ALA A 106 1.68 3.40 3.96
C ALA A 106 1.69 4.89 4.35
N HIS A 107 2.22 5.22 5.53
CA HIS A 107 2.39 6.61 5.95
C HIS A 107 3.30 7.41 5.00
N GLN A 108 4.41 6.84 4.54
CA GLN A 108 5.30 7.49 3.56
C GLN A 108 4.57 7.79 2.24
N ILE A 109 3.77 6.85 1.74
CA ILE A 109 2.93 7.04 0.55
C ILE A 109 1.93 8.18 0.79
N LEU A 110 1.23 8.17 1.90
CA LEU A 110 0.24 9.19 2.25
C LEU A 110 0.86 10.59 2.43
N GLN A 111 2.08 10.69 2.96
CA GLN A 111 2.80 11.97 3.08
C GLN A 111 3.10 12.59 1.71
N SER A 112 3.45 11.78 0.71
CA SER A 112 3.72 12.27 -0.64
C SER A 112 2.44 12.61 -1.41
N PHE A 113 1.36 11.87 -1.15
CA PHE A 113 0.08 12.03 -1.84
C PHE A 113 -0.77 13.20 -1.29
N GLY A 114 -0.85 13.34 0.01
CA GLY A 114 -1.61 14.39 0.69
C GLY A 114 -2.92 13.93 1.32
N SER A 115 -3.56 14.84 2.06
CA SER A 115 -4.74 14.57 2.90
C SER A 115 -6.04 15.07 2.25
N PRO A 116 -7.17 14.36 2.42
CA PRO A 116 -8.50 14.84 2.01
C PRO A 116 -9.05 15.95 2.93
N VAL A 117 -8.40 16.22 4.06
CA VAL A 117 -8.85 17.23 5.04
C VAL A 117 -8.81 18.63 4.43
N ASN A 118 -9.84 19.43 4.71
CA ASN A 118 -10.04 20.78 4.18
C ASN A 118 -10.21 20.89 2.65
N LYS A 119 -10.53 19.78 1.99
CA LYS A 119 -10.89 19.74 0.58
C LYS A 119 -12.41 19.80 0.40
N ASP A 120 -12.89 20.30 -0.74
CA ASP A 120 -14.28 20.15 -1.14
C ASP A 120 -14.55 18.75 -1.72
N ALA A 121 -15.81 18.42 -1.92
CA ALA A 121 -16.21 17.09 -2.36
C ALA A 121 -15.66 16.70 -3.76
N THR A 122 -15.51 17.68 -4.66
CA THR A 122 -14.94 17.45 -6.00
C THR A 122 -13.43 17.19 -5.90
N GLN A 123 -12.72 18.00 -5.13
CA GLN A 123 -11.28 17.80 -4.88
C GLN A 123 -10.99 16.44 -4.21
N ILE A 124 -11.82 16.00 -3.27
CA ILE A 124 -11.68 14.68 -2.65
C ILE A 124 -11.86 13.58 -3.71
N ALA A 125 -12.86 13.70 -4.58
CA ALA A 125 -13.10 12.73 -5.64
C ALA A 125 -11.95 12.69 -6.68
N GLU A 126 -11.41 13.85 -7.07
CA GLU A 126 -10.26 13.95 -7.97
C GLU A 126 -8.99 13.31 -7.37
N MET A 127 -8.70 13.59 -6.10
CA MET A 127 -7.59 12.98 -5.39
C MET A 127 -7.78 11.46 -5.26
N GLY A 128 -8.97 11.01 -4.85
CA GLY A 128 -9.27 9.57 -4.76
C GLY A 128 -9.15 8.86 -6.10
N LEU A 129 -9.61 9.50 -7.19
CA LEU A 129 -9.45 9.00 -8.55
C LEU A 129 -7.97 8.83 -8.93
N GLN A 130 -7.14 9.82 -8.61
CA GLN A 130 -5.71 9.76 -8.88
C GLN A 130 -5.05 8.62 -8.10
N LEU A 131 -5.36 8.48 -6.81
CA LEU A 131 -4.82 7.42 -5.95
C LEU A 131 -5.16 6.02 -6.48
N LEU A 132 -6.42 5.79 -6.90
CA LEU A 132 -6.81 4.49 -7.44
C LEU A 132 -6.20 4.21 -8.82
N LYS A 133 -5.98 5.23 -9.66
CA LYS A 133 -5.26 5.04 -10.93
C LYS A 133 -3.80 4.65 -10.71
N GLU A 134 -3.13 5.28 -9.76
CA GLU A 134 -1.75 4.91 -9.39
C GLU A 134 -1.69 3.50 -8.82
N HIS A 135 -2.66 3.14 -7.99
CA HIS A 135 -2.75 1.78 -7.45
C HIS A 135 -3.07 0.74 -8.54
N HIS A 136 -3.97 1.03 -9.47
CA HIS A 136 -4.26 0.16 -10.61
C HIS A 136 -3.01 -0.07 -11.49
N ALA A 137 -2.31 1.00 -11.83
CA ALA A 137 -1.05 0.89 -12.59
C ALA A 137 0.01 0.06 -11.84
N LEU A 138 0.03 0.12 -10.50
CA LEU A 138 0.91 -0.73 -9.70
C LEU A 138 0.49 -2.21 -9.76
N ILE A 139 -0.81 -2.52 -9.78
CA ILE A 139 -1.30 -3.90 -9.98
C ILE A 139 -0.80 -4.45 -11.32
N GLU A 140 -0.92 -3.66 -12.41
CA GLU A 140 -0.45 -4.03 -13.74
C GLU A 140 1.08 -4.23 -13.78
N ASP A 141 1.84 -3.36 -13.10
CA ASP A 141 3.31 -3.49 -13.00
C ASP A 141 3.72 -4.75 -12.22
N VAL A 142 3.07 -5.03 -11.10
CA VAL A 142 3.31 -6.25 -10.31
C VAL A 142 3.01 -7.50 -11.13
N PHE A 143 1.85 -7.52 -11.80
CA PHE A 143 1.45 -8.63 -12.65
C PHE A 143 2.48 -8.87 -13.75
N SER A 144 2.74 -7.87 -14.60
CA SER A 144 3.61 -8.01 -15.76
C SER A 144 5.04 -8.36 -15.37
N THR A 145 5.57 -7.71 -14.32
CA THR A 145 6.95 -7.95 -13.87
C THR A 145 7.14 -9.38 -13.35
N LEU A 146 6.20 -9.88 -12.53
CA LEU A 146 6.30 -11.23 -11.98
C LEU A 146 5.97 -12.30 -13.02
N GLU A 147 5.09 -12.03 -13.97
CA GLU A 147 4.81 -12.95 -15.09
C GLU A 147 6.04 -13.10 -15.99
N GLU A 148 6.67 -12.01 -16.41
CA GLU A 148 7.89 -12.01 -17.23
C GLU A 148 9.07 -12.72 -16.53
N ALA A 149 9.16 -12.58 -15.21
CA ALA A 149 10.17 -13.29 -14.41
C ALA A 149 9.84 -14.78 -14.17
N GLY A 150 8.63 -15.24 -14.46
CA GLY A 150 8.15 -16.59 -14.12
C GLY A 150 7.96 -16.80 -12.61
N GLU A 151 7.79 -15.72 -11.86
CA GLU A 151 7.63 -15.69 -10.41
C GLU A 151 6.18 -15.41 -9.96
N LEU A 152 5.20 -15.34 -10.87
CA LEU A 152 3.82 -15.06 -10.55
C LEU A 152 3.06 -16.35 -10.16
N PRO A 153 2.74 -16.58 -8.87
CA PRO A 153 1.93 -17.71 -8.48
C PRO A 153 0.50 -17.58 -8.98
N LEU A 154 -0.14 -18.67 -9.39
CA LEU A 154 -1.49 -18.68 -9.94
C LEU A 154 -2.52 -18.03 -8.99
N GLY A 155 -2.42 -18.31 -7.68
CA GLY A 155 -3.33 -17.72 -6.70
C GLY A 155 -3.13 -16.22 -6.49
N LEU A 156 -1.91 -15.69 -6.69
CA LEU A 156 -1.66 -14.24 -6.67
C LEU A 156 -2.18 -13.58 -7.95
N ASN A 157 -2.00 -14.22 -9.10
CA ASN A 157 -2.59 -13.78 -10.37
C ASN A 157 -4.10 -13.57 -10.24
N ASP A 158 -4.80 -14.54 -9.68
CA ASP A 158 -6.25 -14.49 -9.46
C ASP A 158 -6.64 -13.29 -8.58
N VAL A 159 -5.90 -13.06 -7.48
CA VAL A 159 -6.12 -11.93 -6.58
C VAL A 159 -5.88 -10.60 -7.28
N LEU A 160 -4.77 -10.45 -8.00
CA LEU A 160 -4.46 -9.22 -8.75
C LEU A 160 -5.55 -8.89 -9.78
N ALA A 161 -6.02 -9.90 -10.54
CA ALA A 161 -7.08 -9.71 -11.53
C ALA A 161 -8.43 -9.33 -10.89
N ALA A 162 -8.82 -9.98 -9.79
CA ALA A 162 -10.05 -9.66 -9.07
C ALA A 162 -10.01 -8.24 -8.48
N GLN A 163 -8.89 -7.87 -7.88
CA GLN A 163 -8.71 -6.54 -7.29
C GLN A 163 -8.65 -5.44 -8.36
N ALA A 164 -8.00 -5.69 -9.51
CA ALA A 164 -8.02 -4.75 -10.62
C ALA A 164 -9.45 -4.45 -11.10
N ASN A 165 -10.29 -5.49 -11.25
CA ASN A 165 -11.70 -5.34 -11.63
C ASN A 165 -12.51 -4.46 -10.64
N ASP A 166 -12.30 -4.66 -9.34
CA ASP A 166 -12.95 -3.83 -8.31
C ASP A 166 -12.46 -2.37 -8.39
N ILE A 167 -11.15 -2.16 -8.54
CA ILE A 167 -10.54 -0.84 -8.66
C ILE A 167 -11.03 -0.10 -9.92
N GLU A 168 -11.16 -0.77 -11.05
CA GLU A 168 -11.71 -0.19 -12.29
C GLU A 168 -13.14 0.32 -12.08
N THR A 169 -13.96 -0.45 -11.34
CA THR A 169 -15.31 -0.02 -10.96
C THR A 169 -15.28 1.26 -10.12
N PHE A 170 -14.43 1.32 -9.13
CA PHE A 170 -14.29 2.52 -8.29
C PHE A 170 -13.70 3.71 -9.04
N ILE A 171 -12.75 3.50 -9.94
CA ILE A 171 -12.23 4.52 -10.86
C ILE A 171 -13.37 5.12 -11.68
N TYR A 172 -14.23 4.27 -12.26
CA TYR A 172 -15.39 4.75 -13.02
C TYR A 172 -16.32 5.62 -12.16
N LEU A 173 -16.67 5.18 -10.95
CA LEU A 173 -17.55 5.92 -10.05
C LEU A 173 -16.94 7.28 -9.65
N LEU A 174 -15.66 7.30 -9.29
CA LEU A 174 -14.94 8.52 -8.96
C LEU A 174 -14.79 9.46 -10.15
N GLN A 175 -14.61 8.94 -11.37
CA GLN A 175 -14.63 9.76 -12.60
C GLN A 175 -15.96 10.45 -12.81
N GLN A 176 -17.08 9.75 -12.56
CA GLN A 176 -18.40 10.37 -12.68
C GLN A 176 -18.61 11.43 -11.59
N ARG A 177 -18.14 11.14 -10.36
CA ARG A 177 -18.25 12.06 -9.23
C ARG A 177 -17.37 13.31 -9.38
N ALA A 178 -16.18 13.17 -9.94
CA ALA A 178 -15.25 14.28 -10.18
C ALA A 178 -15.70 15.20 -11.33
N LYS A 179 -16.54 14.70 -12.26
CA LYS A 179 -17.13 15.57 -13.29
C LYS A 179 -18.05 16.56 -12.60
N THR A 180 -17.63 17.82 -12.56
CA THR A 180 -18.50 18.92 -12.13
C THR A 180 -19.73 18.91 -13.03
N SER A 181 -20.92 18.92 -12.43
CA SER A 181 -22.13 19.20 -13.17
C SER A 181 -21.93 20.59 -13.78
N VAL A 182 -21.61 20.64 -15.08
CA VAL A 182 -21.72 21.88 -15.84
C VAL A 182 -23.22 22.15 -15.87
N GLY A 183 -23.65 23.04 -14.96
CA GLY A 183 -25.02 23.53 -14.86
C GLY A 183 -25.33 24.50 -16.00
#